data_0cbdf505bc0d8e18a32658e7d276e520
#
_entry.id   0cbdf505bc0d8e18a32658e7d276e520
#
_cell.length_a   1.000
_cell.length_b   1.000
_cell.length_c   1.000
_cell.angle_alpha   90.00
_cell.angle_beta   90.00
_cell.angle_gamma   90.00
#
_symmetry.space_group_name_H-M   'P 1'
#
loop_
_entity.id
_entity.type
_entity.pdbx_description
1 polymer ?
#
loop_
_entity_poly.entity_id
_entity_poly.type
_entity_poly.pdbx_seq_one_letter_code
_entity_poly.pdbx_strand_id
1 'polypeptide(L)'
;MMRSVLIYESTDELPMGSYQSPIIQALSKLTNPPDYFHLDAFSDASFFEWASQFIAENPDCLIILTFESGHRINGLSKILNQVLQNTQEHPLISLNTCVLLEKLKQKIPISFFEAYDPFIQKINLLLKEN
;
A
#
# COMPACT_ATOMS: atom_id res chain seq x y z
N MET A 1 -16.12 -5.45 -2.94
CA MET A 1 -15.31 -5.75 -4.13
C MET A 1 -14.15 -4.77 -4.22
N MET A 2 -12.92 -5.27 -4.17
CA MET A 2 -11.73 -4.43 -4.21
C MET A 2 -11.28 -4.23 -5.65
N ARG A 3 -11.56 -3.04 -6.19
CA ARG A 3 -11.21 -2.68 -7.56
C ARG A 3 -10.11 -1.62 -7.63
N SER A 4 -9.69 -1.13 -6.47
CA SER A 4 -8.69 -0.09 -6.38
C SER A 4 -7.61 -0.48 -5.37
N VAL A 5 -6.37 -0.13 -5.67
CA VAL A 5 -5.23 -0.49 -4.84
C VAL A 5 -4.34 0.73 -4.70
N LEU A 6 -3.92 1.03 -3.47
CA LEU A 6 -2.88 2.03 -3.22
C LEU A 6 -1.62 1.30 -2.78
N ILE A 7 -0.49 1.61 -3.43
CA ILE A 7 0.79 0.95 -3.16
C ILE A 7 1.78 2.00 -2.67
N TYR A 8 2.31 1.80 -1.46
CA TYR A 8 3.38 2.61 -0.91
C TYR A 8 4.60 1.74 -0.69
N GLU A 9 5.73 2.11 -1.29
CA GLU A 9 6.97 1.37 -1.16
C GLU A 9 8.03 2.22 -0.45
N SER A 10 8.50 1.73 0.69
CA SER A 10 9.61 2.34 1.42
C SER A 10 10.90 1.66 0.97
N THR A 11 11.67 2.34 0.12
CA THR A 11 12.95 1.84 -0.38
C THR A 11 14.08 2.64 0.24
N ASP A 12 15.27 2.05 0.35
CA ASP A 12 16.42 2.71 0.94
C ASP A 12 17.06 3.72 -0.02
N GLU A 13 16.90 3.51 -1.32
CA GLU A 13 17.45 4.37 -2.34
C GLU A 13 16.36 4.86 -3.29
N LEU A 14 16.57 6.03 -3.88
CA LEU A 14 15.65 6.57 -4.87
C LEU A 14 15.53 5.60 -6.06
N PRO A 15 14.31 5.18 -6.41
CA PRO A 15 14.13 4.29 -7.55
C PRO A 15 14.64 4.92 -8.85
N MET A 16 15.37 4.14 -9.62
CA MET A 16 15.86 4.60 -10.92
C MET A 16 14.74 4.60 -11.96
N GLY A 17 14.93 5.34 -13.05
CA GLY A 17 13.90 5.45 -14.08
C GLY A 17 13.47 4.13 -14.72
N SER A 18 14.32 3.10 -14.65
CA SER A 18 14.00 1.76 -15.16
C SER A 18 13.36 0.87 -14.10
N TYR A 19 13.16 1.36 -12.88
CA TYR A 19 12.59 0.58 -11.81
C TYR A 19 11.16 0.16 -12.14
N GLN A 20 10.85 -1.12 -11.92
CA GLN A 20 9.51 -1.65 -12.06
C GLN A 20 9.11 -2.35 -10.77
N SER A 21 8.02 -1.88 -10.16
CA SER A 21 7.52 -2.45 -8.92
C SER A 21 7.08 -3.91 -9.13
N PRO A 22 7.61 -4.85 -8.31
CA PRO A 22 7.14 -6.23 -8.37
C PRO A 22 5.65 -6.36 -8.08
N ILE A 23 5.10 -5.47 -7.24
CA ILE A 23 3.68 -5.45 -6.91
C ILE A 23 2.87 -5.11 -8.16
N ILE A 24 3.24 -4.05 -8.87
CA ILE A 24 2.54 -3.65 -10.09
C ILE A 24 2.63 -4.76 -11.13
N GLN A 25 3.77 -5.40 -11.28
CA GLN A 25 3.93 -6.52 -12.20
C GLN A 25 2.99 -7.66 -11.86
N ALA A 26 2.87 -7.98 -10.56
CA ALA A 26 1.96 -9.04 -10.12
C ALA A 26 0.50 -8.69 -10.41
N LEU A 27 0.12 -7.41 -10.15
CA LEU A 27 -1.25 -6.96 -10.41
C LEU A 27 -1.59 -7.00 -11.89
N SER A 28 -0.65 -6.69 -12.76
CA SER A 28 -0.88 -6.66 -14.20
C SER A 28 -1.17 -8.03 -14.79
N LYS A 29 -0.82 -9.11 -14.07
CA LYS A 29 -1.06 -10.49 -14.51
C LYS A 29 -2.44 -11.00 -14.15
N LEU A 30 -3.22 -10.23 -13.39
CA LEU A 30 -4.58 -10.62 -13.05
C LEU A 30 -5.49 -10.51 -14.25
N THR A 31 -6.55 -11.33 -14.26
CA THR A 31 -7.54 -11.31 -15.36
C THR A 31 -8.20 -9.94 -15.47
N ASN A 32 -8.54 -9.35 -14.32
CA ASN A 32 -9.12 -8.01 -14.26
C ASN A 32 -8.25 -7.16 -13.35
N PRO A 33 -7.19 -6.53 -13.88
CA PRO A 33 -6.30 -5.73 -13.05
C PRO A 33 -7.05 -4.57 -12.40
N PRO A 34 -6.78 -4.28 -11.12
CA PRO A 34 -7.42 -3.15 -10.45
C PRO A 34 -6.81 -1.83 -10.90
N ASP A 35 -7.53 -0.74 -10.67
CA ASP A 35 -6.93 0.58 -10.74
C ASP A 35 -5.95 0.73 -9.59
N TYR A 36 -4.83 1.39 -9.82
CA TYR A 36 -3.87 1.54 -8.75
C TYR A 36 -3.26 2.95 -8.72
N PHE A 37 -2.82 3.33 -7.52
CA PHE A 37 -2.04 4.53 -7.28
C PHE A 37 -0.74 4.09 -6.61
N HIS A 38 0.40 4.36 -7.25
CA HIS A 38 1.71 3.92 -6.76
C HIS A 38 2.56 5.12 -6.35
N LEU A 39 3.13 5.04 -5.15
CA LEU A 39 4.05 6.05 -4.67
C LEU A 39 5.08 5.40 -3.75
N ASP A 40 6.13 6.17 -3.40
CA ASP A 40 7.19 5.70 -2.52
C ASP A 40 7.61 6.80 -1.54
N ALA A 41 8.58 6.50 -0.69
CA ALA A 41 9.05 7.45 0.32
C ALA A 41 9.77 8.67 -0.28
N PHE A 42 10.08 8.65 -1.56
CA PHE A 42 10.72 9.77 -2.27
C PHE A 42 9.72 10.60 -3.07
N SER A 43 8.46 10.21 -3.11
CA SER A 43 7.42 10.97 -3.80
C SER A 43 7.25 12.34 -3.14
N ASP A 44 6.88 13.35 -3.93
CA ASP A 44 6.71 14.69 -3.37
C ASP A 44 5.35 14.87 -2.69
N ALA A 45 5.16 16.03 -2.06
CA ALA A 45 3.97 16.29 -1.26
C ALA A 45 2.67 16.22 -2.07
N SER A 46 2.70 16.60 -3.34
CA SER A 46 1.49 16.59 -4.17
C SER A 46 1.02 15.15 -4.42
N PHE A 47 1.93 14.20 -4.57
CA PHE A 47 1.55 12.80 -4.72
C PHE A 47 0.84 12.27 -3.48
N PHE A 48 1.27 12.68 -2.28
CA PHE A 48 0.62 12.24 -1.05
C PHE A 48 -0.76 12.88 -0.89
N GLU A 49 -0.95 14.10 -1.37
CA GLU A 49 -2.28 14.71 -1.42
C GLU A 49 -3.21 13.92 -2.33
N TRP A 50 -2.74 13.57 -3.53
CA TRP A 50 -3.52 12.79 -4.48
C TRP A 50 -3.79 11.38 -3.97
N ALA A 51 -2.84 10.79 -3.24
CA ALA A 51 -3.03 9.48 -2.62
C ALA A 51 -4.14 9.51 -1.58
N SER A 52 -4.16 10.54 -0.73
CA SER A 52 -5.23 10.73 0.24
C SER A 52 -6.59 10.86 -0.44
N GLN A 53 -6.65 11.62 -1.53
CA GLN A 53 -7.87 11.78 -2.30
C GLN A 53 -8.31 10.46 -2.94
N PHE A 54 -7.36 9.70 -3.46
CA PHE A 54 -7.63 8.39 -4.04
C PHE A 54 -8.26 7.44 -3.02
N ILE A 55 -7.75 7.43 -1.80
CA ILE A 55 -8.32 6.61 -0.71
C ILE A 55 -9.74 7.08 -0.39
N ALA A 56 -9.95 8.40 -0.28
CA ALA A 56 -11.26 8.96 0.04
C ALA A 56 -12.30 8.63 -1.02
N GLU A 57 -11.90 8.61 -2.28
CA GLU A 57 -12.80 8.36 -3.41
C GLU A 57 -13.04 6.87 -3.68
N ASN A 58 -12.25 5.99 -3.08
CA ASN A 58 -12.32 4.56 -3.31
C ASN A 58 -12.51 3.80 -1.99
N PRO A 59 -13.76 3.68 -1.51
CA PRO A 59 -14.02 3.07 -0.19
C PRO A 59 -13.51 1.63 -0.06
N ASP A 60 -13.40 0.91 -1.16
CA ASP A 60 -12.93 -0.48 -1.17
C ASP A 60 -11.44 -0.60 -1.48
N CYS A 61 -10.68 0.49 -1.33
CA CYS A 61 -9.27 0.51 -1.68
C CYS A 61 -8.45 -0.40 -0.77
N LEU A 62 -7.70 -1.32 -1.38
CA LEU A 62 -6.71 -2.14 -0.66
C LEU A 62 -5.43 -1.33 -0.52
N ILE A 63 -4.92 -1.22 0.69
CA ILE A 63 -3.67 -0.50 0.96
C ILE A 63 -2.53 -1.51 1.07
N ILE A 64 -1.56 -1.41 0.18
CA ILE A 64 -0.40 -2.30 0.14
C ILE A 64 0.84 -1.50 0.53
N LEU A 65 1.54 -1.96 1.57
CA LEU A 65 2.72 -1.29 2.10
C LEU A 65 3.91 -2.26 2.03
N THR A 66 5.05 -1.77 1.56
CA THR A 66 6.28 -2.55 1.60
C THR A 66 7.40 -1.73 2.23
N PHE A 67 8.25 -2.38 3.01
CA PHE A 67 9.35 -1.72 3.72
C PHE A 67 10.63 -2.52 3.51
N GLU A 68 11.61 -1.90 2.87
CA GLU A 68 12.92 -2.52 2.65
C GLU A 68 13.71 -2.55 3.95
N SER A 69 13.84 -1.39 4.62
CA SER A 69 14.53 -1.31 5.92
C SER A 69 13.63 -0.76 7.04
N GLY A 70 12.52 -0.15 6.67
CA GLY A 70 11.61 0.47 7.63
C GLY A 70 12.02 1.85 8.10
N HIS A 71 13.11 2.41 7.58
CA HIS A 71 13.62 3.71 8.03
C HIS A 71 13.05 4.88 7.25
N ARG A 72 12.77 4.72 5.97
CA ARG A 72 12.21 5.79 5.14
C ARG A 72 10.71 5.65 5.05
N ILE A 73 10.01 6.48 5.81
CA ILE A 73 8.54 6.44 5.89
C ILE A 73 7.93 7.80 5.55
N ASN A 74 8.63 8.60 4.74
CA ASN A 74 8.15 9.93 4.35
C ASN A 74 6.77 9.82 3.71
N GLY A 75 5.84 10.64 4.20
CA GLY A 75 4.48 10.70 3.68
C GLY A 75 3.54 9.59 4.15
N LEU A 76 4.04 8.54 4.78
CA LEU A 76 3.21 7.43 5.23
C LEU A 76 2.16 7.87 6.23
N SER A 77 2.50 8.80 7.13
CA SER A 77 1.54 9.30 8.13
C SER A 77 0.32 9.94 7.48
N LYS A 78 0.48 10.60 6.34
CA LYS A 78 -0.64 11.20 5.63
C LYS A 78 -1.58 10.14 5.08
N ILE A 79 -1.05 9.05 4.53
CA ILE A 79 -1.84 7.93 4.06
C ILE A 79 -2.61 7.31 5.21
N LEU A 80 -1.93 7.02 6.33
CA LEU A 80 -2.55 6.37 7.47
C LEU A 80 -3.58 7.28 8.14
N ASN A 81 -3.35 8.59 8.20
CA ASN A 81 -4.35 9.51 8.72
C ASN A 81 -5.62 9.51 7.87
N GLN A 82 -5.48 9.40 6.55
CA GLN A 82 -6.65 9.31 5.67
C GLN A 82 -7.44 8.02 5.93
N VAL A 83 -6.73 6.91 6.14
CA VAL A 83 -7.37 5.63 6.48
C VAL A 83 -8.13 5.75 7.81
N LEU A 84 -7.53 6.40 8.82
CA LEU A 84 -8.16 6.58 10.12
C LEU A 84 -9.40 7.48 10.08
N GLN A 85 -9.42 8.45 9.16
CA GLN A 85 -10.54 9.38 9.03
C GLN A 85 -11.75 8.77 8.32
N ASN A 86 -11.54 7.73 7.54
CA ASN A 86 -12.63 7.11 6.79
C ASN A 86 -13.48 6.26 7.71
N THR A 87 -14.80 6.33 7.53
CA THR A 87 -15.76 5.52 8.27
C THR A 87 -15.75 4.07 7.81
N GLN A 88 -15.26 3.80 6.63
CA GLN A 88 -15.13 2.45 6.08
C GLN A 88 -13.72 1.93 6.33
N GLU A 89 -13.63 0.62 6.61
CA GLU A 89 -12.35 -0.01 6.84
C GLU A 89 -11.68 -0.34 5.52
N HIS A 90 -10.47 0.18 5.35
CA HIS A 90 -9.62 -0.20 4.23
C HIS A 90 -8.75 -1.37 4.68
N PRO A 91 -8.74 -2.50 3.96
CA PRO A 91 -7.79 -3.57 4.32
C PRO A 91 -6.36 -3.10 4.07
N LEU A 92 -5.51 -3.32 5.06
CA LEU A 92 -4.09 -3.01 4.97
C LEU A 92 -3.28 -4.30 5.00
N ILE A 93 -2.35 -4.43 4.06
CA ILE A 93 -1.43 -5.55 4.01
C ILE A 93 -0.01 -5.01 3.89
N SER A 94 0.90 -5.52 4.69
CA SER A 94 2.27 -5.00 4.75
C SER A 94 3.30 -6.11 4.61
N LEU A 95 4.28 -5.88 3.76
CA LEU A 95 5.50 -6.71 3.71
C LEU A 95 6.53 -6.03 4.61
N ASN A 96 6.91 -6.71 5.68
CA ASN A 96 7.71 -6.18 6.78
C ASN A 96 6.95 -5.08 7.52
N THR A 97 7.64 -4.30 8.35
CA THR A 97 6.98 -3.31 9.20
C THR A 97 7.90 -2.11 9.45
N CYS A 98 7.36 -1.10 10.06
CA CYS A 98 8.12 0.07 10.51
C CYS A 98 7.60 0.53 11.87
N VAL A 99 8.33 1.45 12.51
CA VAL A 99 7.97 1.94 13.84
C VAL A 99 6.55 2.50 13.88
N LEU A 100 6.16 3.25 12.85
CA LEU A 100 4.84 3.86 12.79
C LEU A 100 3.73 2.80 12.77
N LEU A 101 3.86 1.77 11.94
CA LEU A 101 2.87 0.69 11.87
C LEU A 101 2.79 -0.10 13.18
N GLU A 102 3.93 -0.33 13.82
CA GLU A 102 3.93 -1.02 15.11
C GLU A 102 3.15 -0.27 16.17
N LYS A 103 3.16 1.06 16.12
CA LYS A 103 2.38 1.88 17.04
C LYS A 103 0.89 1.86 16.72
N LEU A 104 0.52 1.67 15.46
CA LEU A 104 -0.87 1.77 15.00
C LEU A 104 -1.58 0.43 14.87
N LYS A 105 -0.88 -0.69 14.99
CA LYS A 105 -1.45 -2.00 14.74
C LYS A 105 -2.63 -2.36 15.65
N GLN A 106 -2.73 -1.72 16.81
CA GLN A 106 -3.85 -1.93 17.73
C GLN A 106 -5.09 -1.12 17.34
N LYS A 107 -4.89 -0.07 16.54
CA LYS A 107 -5.98 0.82 16.10
C LYS A 107 -6.47 0.50 14.71
N ILE A 108 -5.60 -0.04 13.87
CA ILE A 108 -5.88 -0.35 12.46
C ILE A 108 -5.57 -1.83 12.24
N PRO A 109 -6.53 -2.63 11.75
CA PRO A 109 -6.22 -4.03 11.41
C PRO A 109 -5.23 -4.08 10.24
N ILE A 110 -4.07 -4.69 10.46
CA ILE A 110 -3.03 -4.81 9.45
C ILE A 110 -2.59 -6.25 9.37
N SER A 111 -2.52 -6.81 8.15
CA SER A 111 -1.96 -8.14 7.93
C SER A 111 -0.49 -8.00 7.59
N PHE A 112 0.38 -8.52 8.46
CA PHE A 112 1.83 -8.44 8.31
C PHE A 112 2.39 -9.72 7.71
N PHE A 113 3.37 -9.56 6.80
CA PHE A 113 4.08 -10.67 6.18
C PHE A 113 5.58 -10.37 6.23
N GLU A 114 6.39 -11.43 6.43
CA GLU A 114 7.85 -11.30 6.42
C GLU A 114 8.48 -11.84 5.14
N ALA A 115 7.71 -12.59 4.35
CA ALA A 115 8.16 -13.17 3.10
C ALA A 115 7.29 -12.72 1.94
N TYR A 116 7.92 -12.56 0.77
CA TYR A 116 7.26 -12.03 -0.42
C TYR A 116 6.16 -12.96 -0.95
N ASP A 117 6.42 -14.27 -1.04
CA ASP A 117 5.47 -15.18 -1.66
C ASP A 117 4.12 -15.25 -0.94
N PRO A 118 4.07 -15.44 0.40
CA PRO A 118 2.79 -15.40 1.12
C PRO A 118 2.09 -14.05 1.00
N PHE A 119 2.87 -12.96 0.96
CA PHE A 119 2.35 -11.59 0.81
C PHE A 119 1.62 -11.45 -0.53
N ILE A 120 2.24 -11.86 -1.62
CA ILE A 120 1.62 -11.77 -2.95
C ILE A 120 0.42 -12.71 -3.06
N GLN A 121 0.48 -13.90 -2.47
CA GLN A 121 -0.65 -14.83 -2.47
C GLN A 121 -1.86 -14.21 -1.78
N LYS A 122 -1.64 -13.51 -0.67
CA LYS A 122 -2.74 -12.84 0.04
C LYS A 122 -3.34 -11.72 -0.80
N ILE A 123 -2.51 -10.94 -1.46
CA ILE A 123 -2.98 -9.87 -2.36
C ILE A 123 -3.85 -10.47 -3.47
N ASN A 124 -3.37 -11.51 -4.12
CA ASN A 124 -4.10 -12.15 -5.20
C ASN A 124 -5.44 -12.71 -4.71
N LEU A 125 -5.44 -13.30 -3.52
CA LEU A 125 -6.66 -13.84 -2.94
C LEU A 125 -7.69 -12.76 -2.67
N LEU A 126 -7.26 -11.63 -2.08
CA LEU A 126 -8.15 -10.51 -1.80
C LEU A 126 -8.76 -9.90 -3.06
N LEU A 127 -8.00 -9.87 -4.16
CA LEU A 127 -8.46 -9.30 -5.42
C LEU A 127 -9.27 -10.29 -6.26
N LYS A 128 -8.97 -11.58 -6.14
CA LYS A 128 -9.68 -12.63 -6.90
C LYS A 128 -11.11 -12.87 -6.44
N GLU A 129 -11.38 -12.67 -5.18
CA GLU A 129 -12.71 -12.88 -4.60
C GLU A 129 -13.72 -11.87 -5.12
N ASN A 130 -13.26 -10.97 -5.93
CA ASN A 130 -14.09 -9.93 -6.51
C ASN A 130 -14.35 -10.21 -7.98
#